data_73d24c586caacfa4c57e8a9b208f2f94
#
_entry.id   73d24c586caacfa4c57e8a9b208f2f94
#
_cell.length_a   1.000
_cell.length_b   1.000
_cell.length_c   1.000
_cell.angle_alpha   90.00
_cell.angle_beta   90.00
_cell.angle_gamma   90.00
#
_symmetry.space_group_name_H-M   'P 1'
#
loop_
_entity.id
_entity.type
_entity.pdbx_description
1 polymer ?
#
loop_
_entity_poly.entity_id
_entity_poly.type
_entity_poly.pdbx_seq_one_letter_code
_entity_poly.pdbx_strand_id
1 'polypeptide(L)'
;DYATIGCRYITIPGTPYDEVPGAEHFDVMLEDTAKFGVMAKLHGLQLCYHNHSHEFVRMPDGEYGLDCIFRTIPSPLLETQLDLCWVNAAGEDPVAYLEKYAGHIPTIHMKDFVGKGKVRAEGVYERDGAPFVPHEQDEGEVALRPVGRGVQNVPALVAAAAAGGTKWIIVEQDEPSLGLSRFECAKNSIDYLKDPKVNK
;
A
#
# COMPACT_ATOMS: atom_id res chain seq x y z
N ASP A 1 20.04 4.34 13.66
CA ASP A 1 20.51 4.91 12.39
C ASP A 1 19.43 5.69 11.64
N TYR A 2 18.19 5.17 11.46
CA TYR A 2 17.12 5.89 10.75
C TYR A 2 16.71 7.19 11.45
N ALA A 3 16.55 7.18 12.78
CA ALA A 3 16.27 8.40 13.54
C ALA A 3 17.40 9.44 13.41
N THR A 4 18.66 9.00 13.33
CA THR A 4 19.83 9.89 13.20
C THR A 4 19.83 10.67 11.89
N ILE A 5 19.31 10.08 10.80
CA ILE A 5 19.18 10.75 9.50
C ILE A 5 17.86 11.51 9.34
N GLY A 6 17.06 11.59 10.40
CA GLY A 6 15.83 12.37 10.42
C GLY A 6 14.58 11.66 9.91
N CYS A 7 14.60 10.33 9.73
CA CYS A 7 13.39 9.56 9.44
C CYS A 7 12.37 9.72 10.57
N ARG A 8 11.12 9.81 10.22
CA ARG A 8 9.99 9.79 11.17
C ARG A 8 9.21 8.49 11.08
N TYR A 9 9.19 7.88 9.92
CA TYR A 9 8.44 6.66 9.60
C TYR A 9 9.39 5.57 9.16
N ILE A 10 9.08 4.35 9.57
CA ILE A 10 9.70 3.13 9.06
C ILE A 10 8.56 2.19 8.66
N THR A 11 8.66 1.56 7.50
CA THR A 11 7.56 0.76 6.97
C THR A 11 8.00 -0.67 6.78
N ILE A 12 7.13 -1.61 7.18
CA ILE A 12 7.19 -3.00 6.78
C ILE A 12 6.58 -3.08 5.38
N PRO A 13 7.38 -3.38 4.33
CA PRO A 13 6.90 -3.34 2.95
C PRO A 13 6.22 -4.63 2.50
N GLY A 14 6.25 -5.66 3.32
CA GLY A 14 5.68 -6.98 3.09
C GLY A 14 6.21 -7.97 4.10
N THR A 15 5.61 -9.15 4.14
CA THR A 15 5.94 -10.25 5.03
C THR A 15 6.21 -11.53 4.24
N PRO A 16 6.94 -12.52 4.82
CA PRO A 16 7.08 -13.84 4.22
C PRO A 16 5.72 -14.49 3.92
N TYR A 17 5.66 -15.34 2.90
CA TYR A 17 4.40 -15.96 2.48
C TYR A 17 3.72 -16.84 3.51
N ASP A 18 4.48 -17.45 4.38
CA ASP A 18 4.00 -18.25 5.50
C ASP A 18 3.56 -17.40 6.70
N GLU A 19 3.70 -16.08 6.60
CA GLU A 19 3.32 -15.09 7.61
C GLU A 19 2.20 -14.14 7.15
N VAL A 20 1.69 -14.28 5.90
CA VAL A 20 0.57 -13.45 5.41
C VAL A 20 -0.74 -13.82 6.11
N PRO A 21 -1.77 -12.95 6.09
CA PRO A 21 -3.08 -13.29 6.67
C PRO A 21 -3.63 -14.63 6.17
N GLY A 22 -3.97 -15.51 7.12
CA GLY A 22 -4.46 -16.85 6.85
C GLY A 22 -3.38 -17.93 6.68
N ALA A 23 -2.11 -17.55 6.65
CA ALA A 23 -0.99 -18.50 6.63
C ALA A 23 -0.65 -19.05 8.02
N GLU A 24 0.19 -20.09 8.06
CA GLU A 24 0.50 -20.86 9.28
C GLU A 24 1.15 -20.01 10.38
N HIS A 25 1.99 -19.02 10.00
CA HIS A 25 2.74 -18.19 10.93
C HIS A 25 2.24 -16.74 11.00
N PHE A 26 0.99 -16.48 10.62
CA PHE A 26 0.42 -15.14 10.67
C PHE A 26 0.42 -14.52 12.09
N ASP A 27 0.16 -15.32 13.10
CA ASP A 27 0.22 -14.91 14.50
C ASP A 27 1.65 -14.54 14.95
N VAL A 28 2.66 -15.22 14.45
CA VAL A 28 4.08 -14.87 14.67
C VAL A 28 4.39 -13.51 14.08
N MET A 29 3.93 -13.24 12.85
CA MET A 29 4.06 -11.93 12.21
C MET A 29 3.43 -10.82 13.05
N LEU A 30 2.23 -11.04 13.58
CA LEU A 30 1.55 -10.07 14.43
C LEU A 30 2.34 -9.77 15.71
N GLU A 31 2.85 -10.80 16.39
CA GLU A 31 3.67 -10.64 17.59
C GLU A 31 4.98 -9.88 17.31
N ASP A 32 5.68 -10.24 16.26
CA ASP A 32 6.97 -9.63 15.92
C ASP A 32 6.79 -8.19 15.41
N THR A 33 5.74 -7.93 14.66
CA THR A 33 5.36 -6.56 14.27
C THR A 33 5.03 -5.69 15.48
N ALA A 34 4.29 -6.23 16.47
CA ALA A 34 4.00 -5.50 17.70
C ALA A 34 5.28 -5.19 18.50
N LYS A 35 6.20 -6.15 18.64
CA LYS A 35 7.52 -5.94 19.26
C LYS A 35 8.32 -4.89 18.51
N PHE A 36 8.30 -4.93 17.18
CA PHE A 36 8.99 -3.95 16.35
C PHE A 36 8.38 -2.55 16.50
N GLY A 37 7.04 -2.44 16.61
CA GLY A 37 6.35 -1.18 16.91
C GLY A 37 6.82 -0.55 18.21
N VAL A 38 6.96 -1.34 19.27
CA VAL A 38 7.50 -0.89 20.55
C VAL A 38 8.94 -0.37 20.39
N MET A 39 9.79 -1.12 19.68
CA MET A 39 11.17 -0.73 19.45
C MET A 39 11.28 0.54 18.60
N ALA A 40 10.50 0.66 17.53
CA ALA A 40 10.46 1.87 16.68
C ALA A 40 10.10 3.09 17.53
N LYS A 41 9.05 2.99 18.35
CA LYS A 41 8.60 4.06 19.23
C LYS A 41 9.66 4.48 20.25
N LEU A 42 10.39 3.54 20.85
CA LEU A 42 11.50 3.84 21.77
C LEU A 42 12.62 4.65 21.11
N HIS A 43 12.75 4.54 19.80
CA HIS A 43 13.73 5.27 19.00
C HIS A 43 13.14 6.51 18.30
N GLY A 44 11.93 6.93 18.64
CA GLY A 44 11.28 8.11 18.07
C GLY A 44 10.80 7.93 16.63
N LEU A 45 10.60 6.69 16.20
CA LEU A 45 10.09 6.33 14.88
C LEU A 45 8.64 5.83 14.99
N GLN A 46 7.84 6.11 13.97
CA GLN A 46 6.52 5.51 13.80
C GLN A 46 6.64 4.34 12.84
N LEU A 47 6.26 3.14 13.30
CA LEU A 47 6.15 1.97 12.45
C LEU A 47 4.86 2.05 11.62
N CYS A 48 4.98 1.77 10.33
CA CYS A 48 3.88 1.62 9.40
C CYS A 48 3.88 0.23 8.76
N TYR A 49 2.73 -0.21 8.31
CA TYR A 49 2.55 -1.41 7.51
C TYR A 49 2.04 -1.01 6.12
N HIS A 50 2.71 -1.50 5.08
CA HIS A 50 2.32 -1.30 3.68
C HIS A 50 1.55 -2.53 3.21
N ASN A 51 0.34 -2.31 2.70
CA ASN A 51 -0.50 -3.38 2.20
C ASN A 51 -0.26 -3.65 0.71
N HIS A 52 -0.48 -4.89 0.35
CA HIS A 52 -0.76 -5.36 -1.01
C HIS A 52 -2.22 -5.82 -1.11
N SER A 53 -2.50 -6.66 -2.07
CA SER A 53 -3.84 -7.22 -2.26
C SER A 53 -4.10 -8.47 -1.43
N HIS A 54 -3.06 -9.19 -1.03
CA HIS A 54 -3.20 -10.44 -0.29
C HIS A 54 -3.70 -10.24 1.15
N GLU A 55 -3.59 -9.04 1.72
CA GLU A 55 -4.18 -8.73 3.02
C GLU A 55 -5.71 -8.60 2.98
N PHE A 56 -6.30 -8.57 1.78
CA PHE A 56 -7.76 -8.57 1.59
C PHE A 56 -8.35 -9.99 1.53
N VAL A 57 -7.61 -10.99 2.00
CA VAL A 57 -8.17 -12.32 2.25
C VAL A 57 -9.12 -12.26 3.44
N ARG A 58 -10.24 -13.01 3.36
CA ARG A 58 -11.18 -13.14 4.47
C ARG A 58 -10.65 -14.13 5.50
N MET A 59 -10.51 -13.66 6.73
CA MET A 59 -10.20 -14.47 7.89
C MET A 59 -11.41 -15.34 8.28
N PRO A 60 -11.26 -16.38 9.11
CA PRO A 60 -12.36 -17.27 9.49
C PRO A 60 -13.57 -16.58 10.13
N ASP A 61 -13.38 -15.41 10.75
CA ASP A 61 -14.45 -14.59 11.33
C ASP A 61 -15.11 -13.65 10.31
N GLY A 62 -14.65 -13.64 9.06
CA GLY A 62 -15.14 -12.82 7.96
C GLY A 62 -14.51 -11.43 7.86
N GLU A 63 -13.64 -11.04 8.79
CA GLU A 63 -12.84 -9.82 8.72
C GLU A 63 -11.78 -9.93 7.62
N TYR A 64 -11.34 -8.81 7.01
CA TYR A 64 -10.17 -8.82 6.17
C TYR A 64 -8.88 -8.93 6.99
N GLY A 65 -7.88 -9.63 6.46
CA GLY A 65 -6.57 -9.76 7.11
C GLY A 65 -5.94 -8.42 7.43
N LEU A 66 -6.09 -7.42 6.55
CA LEU A 66 -5.64 -6.05 6.79
C LEU A 66 -6.28 -5.45 8.06
N ASP A 67 -7.58 -5.62 8.21
CA ASP A 67 -8.31 -5.12 9.39
C ASP A 67 -7.88 -5.86 10.65
N CYS A 68 -7.67 -7.18 10.55
CA CYS A 68 -7.16 -8.00 11.64
C CYS A 68 -5.78 -7.50 12.14
N ILE A 69 -4.87 -7.14 11.23
CA ILE A 69 -3.54 -6.59 11.57
C ILE A 69 -3.71 -5.32 12.44
N PHE A 70 -4.48 -4.34 11.95
CA PHE A 70 -4.62 -3.06 12.67
C PHE A 70 -5.48 -3.13 13.92
N ARG A 71 -6.41 -4.08 14.00
CA ARG A 71 -7.16 -4.35 15.22
C ARG A 71 -6.28 -5.00 16.28
N THR A 72 -5.38 -5.89 15.87
CA THR A 72 -4.50 -6.64 16.79
C THR A 72 -3.34 -5.78 17.28
N ILE A 73 -2.80 -4.91 16.41
CA ILE A 73 -1.69 -4.02 16.75
C ILE A 73 -2.17 -2.56 16.63
N PRO A 74 -2.80 -2.03 17.68
CA PRO A 74 -3.42 -0.71 17.59
C PRO A 74 -2.39 0.42 17.59
N SER A 75 -2.81 1.58 17.06
CA SER A 75 -2.09 2.84 17.23
C SER A 75 -1.76 3.13 18.70
N PRO A 76 -0.58 3.67 19.02
CA PRO A 76 0.43 4.15 18.09
C PRO A 76 1.56 3.14 17.81
N LEU A 77 1.35 1.84 18.02
CA LEU A 77 2.38 0.85 17.75
C LEU A 77 2.54 0.58 16.26
N LEU A 78 1.41 0.58 15.54
CA LEU A 78 1.38 0.39 14.10
C LEU A 78 0.43 1.39 13.46
N GLU A 79 0.86 2.06 12.40
CA GLU A 79 0.05 2.90 11.52
C GLU A 79 0.07 2.31 10.11
N THR A 80 -0.84 2.73 9.25
CA THR A 80 -0.85 2.21 7.87
C THR A 80 -0.11 3.12 6.91
N GLN A 81 0.71 2.54 6.04
CA GLN A 81 1.09 3.13 4.77
C GLN A 81 0.18 2.53 3.70
N LEU A 82 -1.00 3.11 3.51
CA LEU A 82 -2.01 2.54 2.64
C LEU A 82 -1.62 2.66 1.17
N ASP A 83 -1.51 1.53 0.47
CA ASP A 83 -1.37 1.50 -0.99
C ASP A 83 -2.74 1.47 -1.64
N LEU A 84 -3.08 2.57 -2.30
CA LEU A 84 -4.41 2.78 -2.89
C LEU A 84 -4.65 1.96 -4.15
N CYS A 85 -3.57 1.57 -4.84
CA CYS A 85 -3.66 0.67 -5.99
C CYS A 85 -4.08 -0.73 -5.56
N TRP A 86 -3.43 -1.25 -4.53
CA TRP A 86 -3.73 -2.60 -4.06
C TRP A 86 -5.08 -2.70 -3.37
N VAL A 87 -5.56 -1.65 -2.70
CA VAL A 87 -6.95 -1.57 -2.24
C VAL A 87 -7.93 -1.71 -3.40
N ASN A 88 -7.73 -0.90 -4.45
CA ASN A 88 -8.59 -0.94 -5.66
C ASN A 88 -8.48 -2.28 -6.39
N ALA A 89 -7.26 -2.80 -6.54
CA ALA A 89 -7.00 -4.09 -7.17
C ALA A 89 -7.63 -5.26 -6.40
N ALA A 90 -7.78 -5.15 -5.08
CA ALA A 90 -8.51 -6.11 -4.25
C ALA A 90 -10.04 -6.02 -4.43
N GLY A 91 -10.53 -5.04 -5.19
CA GLY A 91 -11.95 -4.84 -5.43
C GLY A 91 -12.64 -3.93 -4.42
N GLU A 92 -11.87 -3.27 -3.55
CA GLU A 92 -12.36 -2.36 -2.53
C GLU A 92 -12.25 -0.89 -2.99
N ASP A 93 -13.01 0.00 -2.37
CA ASP A 93 -12.97 1.43 -2.64
C ASP A 93 -11.84 2.10 -1.84
N PRO A 94 -10.77 2.63 -2.49
CA PRO A 94 -9.68 3.28 -1.79
C PRO A 94 -10.11 4.53 -1.02
N VAL A 95 -11.15 5.26 -1.45
CA VAL A 95 -11.68 6.41 -0.72
C VAL A 95 -12.30 5.94 0.60
N ALA A 96 -13.10 4.87 0.56
CA ALA A 96 -13.71 4.31 1.76
C ALA A 96 -12.64 3.80 2.75
N TYR A 97 -11.53 3.25 2.26
CA TYR A 97 -10.42 2.83 3.12
C TYR A 97 -9.64 4.01 3.71
N LEU A 98 -9.46 5.11 2.95
CA LEU A 98 -8.90 6.35 3.48
C LEU A 98 -9.77 6.94 4.60
N GLU A 99 -11.09 6.90 4.46
CA GLU A 99 -12.04 7.34 5.48
C GLU A 99 -12.03 6.40 6.70
N LYS A 100 -12.01 5.08 6.47
CA LYS A 100 -12.02 4.06 7.52
C LYS A 100 -10.83 4.18 8.47
N TYR A 101 -9.65 4.46 7.93
CA TYR A 101 -8.41 4.60 8.70
C TYR A 101 -8.00 6.05 8.92
N ALA A 102 -8.92 7.02 8.76
CA ALA A 102 -8.62 8.44 8.95
C ALA A 102 -7.95 8.70 10.31
N GLY A 103 -6.88 9.48 10.30
CA GLY A 103 -6.05 9.74 11.49
C GLY A 103 -4.93 8.71 11.73
N HIS A 104 -4.95 7.57 11.03
CA HIS A 104 -4.01 6.45 11.17
C HIS A 104 -3.24 6.17 9.88
N ILE A 105 -3.25 7.09 8.91
CA ILE A 105 -2.57 6.97 7.61
C ILE A 105 -1.56 8.11 7.45
N PRO A 106 -0.40 8.05 8.09
CA PRO A 106 0.59 9.12 7.95
C PRO A 106 1.14 9.24 6.54
N THR A 107 1.19 8.13 5.81
CA THR A 107 1.69 8.07 4.42
C THR A 107 0.80 7.17 3.57
N ILE A 108 0.68 7.50 2.28
CA ILE A 108 0.04 6.63 1.28
C ILE A 108 1.00 6.35 0.14
N HIS A 109 0.86 5.18 -0.48
CA HIS A 109 1.40 4.94 -1.81
C HIS A 109 0.33 5.27 -2.85
N MET A 110 0.68 6.25 -3.68
CA MET A 110 -0.10 6.63 -4.84
C MET A 110 0.47 5.92 -6.05
N LYS A 111 -0.11 4.79 -6.35
CA LYS A 111 0.21 3.92 -7.48
C LYS A 111 -0.99 3.91 -8.42
N ASP A 112 -0.80 4.11 -9.70
CA ASP A 112 -1.87 4.09 -10.70
C ASP A 112 -1.70 2.92 -11.67
N PHE A 113 -2.78 2.43 -12.22
CA PHE A 113 -2.80 1.22 -13.03
C PHE A 113 -3.93 1.20 -14.05
N VAL A 114 -3.88 0.27 -14.98
CA VAL A 114 -4.99 -0.13 -15.86
C VAL A 114 -5.26 -1.61 -15.69
N GLY A 115 -6.43 -2.06 -16.11
CA GLY A 115 -6.89 -3.43 -15.93
C GLY A 115 -7.99 -3.53 -14.88
N LYS A 116 -8.65 -4.65 -14.83
CA LYS A 116 -9.78 -4.88 -13.91
C LYS A 116 -9.29 -5.66 -12.71
N GLY A 117 -8.39 -5.16 -11.92
CA GLY A 117 -7.95 -5.77 -10.67
C GLY A 117 -8.69 -7.04 -10.22
N LYS A 118 -8.54 -8.14 -10.92
CA LYS A 118 -8.84 -9.45 -10.37
C LYS A 118 -7.58 -9.91 -9.69
N VAL A 119 -7.46 -9.52 -8.44
CA VAL A 119 -6.47 -10.12 -7.58
C VAL A 119 -6.84 -11.59 -7.46
N ARG A 120 -5.98 -12.47 -7.95
CA ARG A 120 -6.04 -13.86 -7.54
C ARG A 120 -5.79 -13.88 -6.04
N ALA A 121 -6.67 -14.53 -5.29
CA ALA A 121 -6.46 -14.83 -3.87
C ALA A 121 -5.20 -15.69 -3.61
N GLU A 122 -4.53 -16.10 -4.67
CA GLU A 122 -3.31 -16.90 -4.69
C GLU A 122 -2.16 -16.00 -5.18
N GLY A 123 -1.51 -15.38 -4.22
CA GLY A 123 -0.17 -14.79 -4.27
C GLY A 123 0.25 -14.09 -5.57
N VAL A 124 0.30 -12.78 -5.55
CA VAL A 124 0.90 -11.95 -6.60
C VAL A 124 2.43 -12.12 -6.67
N TYR A 125 3.01 -12.91 -5.79
CA TYR A 125 4.44 -13.18 -5.77
C TYR A 125 4.71 -14.65 -6.06
N GLU A 126 5.27 -14.96 -7.23
CA GLU A 126 5.88 -16.26 -7.43
C GLU A 126 7.11 -16.37 -6.50
N ARG A 127 7.17 -17.51 -5.83
CA ARG A 127 8.26 -17.90 -4.94
C ARG A 127 9.58 -17.86 -5.72
N ASP A 128 10.66 -17.41 -5.11
CA ASP A 128 12.07 -17.47 -5.52
C ASP A 128 12.68 -16.19 -6.11
N GLY A 129 12.11 -15.01 -5.83
CA GLY A 129 12.74 -13.75 -6.27
C GLY A 129 12.71 -13.55 -7.79
N ALA A 130 11.89 -14.32 -8.48
CA ALA A 130 11.62 -14.07 -9.88
C ALA A 130 10.80 -12.77 -10.01
N PRO A 131 11.14 -11.88 -10.96
CA PRO A 131 10.34 -10.71 -11.19
C PRO A 131 8.92 -11.14 -11.58
N PHE A 132 7.91 -10.44 -11.01
CA PHE A 132 6.53 -10.54 -11.49
C PHE A 132 6.52 -10.32 -13.01
N VAL A 133 6.23 -11.37 -13.77
CA VAL A 133 6.01 -11.29 -15.20
C VAL A 133 4.50 -11.29 -15.40
N PRO A 134 3.87 -10.13 -15.76
CA PRO A 134 2.48 -10.13 -16.16
C PRO A 134 2.32 -11.10 -17.34
N HIS A 135 1.50 -12.11 -17.20
CA HIS A 135 1.13 -12.93 -18.33
C HIS A 135 0.26 -12.11 -19.29
N GLU A 136 0.73 -11.86 -20.50
CA GLU A 136 0.09 -11.02 -21.52
C GLU A 136 -1.33 -11.47 -21.96
N GLN A 137 -1.90 -12.50 -21.36
CA GLN A 137 -3.12 -13.14 -21.83
C GLN A 137 -4.32 -13.08 -20.88
N ASP A 138 -4.18 -12.52 -19.68
CA ASP A 138 -5.33 -12.36 -18.79
C ASP A 138 -5.94 -10.96 -18.97
N GLU A 139 -7.07 -10.86 -19.65
CA GLU A 139 -7.93 -9.67 -19.65
C GLU A 139 -8.33 -9.34 -18.20
N GLY A 140 -7.54 -8.55 -17.52
CA GLY A 140 -7.81 -8.17 -16.14
C GLY A 140 -6.61 -7.95 -15.24
N GLU A 141 -5.39 -8.19 -15.70
CA GLU A 141 -4.19 -7.95 -14.89
C GLU A 141 -3.93 -6.46 -14.66
N VAL A 142 -3.48 -6.16 -13.45
CA VAL A 142 -3.03 -4.83 -13.07
C VAL A 142 -1.74 -4.51 -13.82
N ALA A 143 -1.77 -3.50 -14.69
CA ALA A 143 -0.58 -2.98 -15.35
C ALA A 143 -0.33 -1.54 -14.89
N LEU A 144 0.81 -1.31 -14.24
CA LEU A 144 1.14 -0.03 -13.63
C LEU A 144 1.30 1.09 -14.66
N ARG A 145 0.91 2.30 -14.25
CA ARG A 145 0.96 3.51 -15.05
C ARG A 145 1.51 4.67 -14.22
N PRO A 146 2.12 5.68 -14.85
CA PRO A 146 2.33 6.95 -14.18
C PRO A 146 1.03 7.49 -13.62
N VAL A 147 1.07 8.08 -12.43
CA VAL A 147 -0.11 8.64 -11.77
C VAL A 147 -0.84 9.63 -12.68
N GLY A 148 -2.14 9.48 -12.80
CA GLY A 148 -2.99 10.22 -13.73
C GLY A 148 -3.07 9.61 -15.14
N ARG A 149 -2.46 8.44 -15.37
CA ARG A 149 -2.50 7.71 -16.64
C ARG A 149 -3.21 6.36 -16.54
N GLY A 150 -3.76 6.05 -15.37
CA GLY A 150 -4.50 4.84 -15.08
C GLY A 150 -5.97 5.09 -14.79
N VAL A 151 -6.56 4.21 -13.98
CA VAL A 151 -8.00 4.20 -13.65
C VAL A 151 -8.32 4.86 -12.32
N GLN A 152 -7.31 5.23 -11.53
CA GLN A 152 -7.51 5.80 -10.21
C GLN A 152 -8.15 7.21 -10.28
N ASN A 153 -9.13 7.46 -9.44
CA ASN A 153 -9.67 8.81 -9.26
C ASN A 153 -8.75 9.64 -8.34
N VAL A 154 -7.56 9.97 -8.87
CA VAL A 154 -6.50 10.63 -8.09
C VAL A 154 -6.96 11.89 -7.36
N PRO A 155 -7.76 12.81 -7.96
CA PRO A 155 -8.25 13.98 -7.23
C PRO A 155 -9.08 13.62 -5.98
N ALA A 156 -9.96 12.62 -6.07
CA ALA A 156 -10.75 12.16 -4.93
C ALA A 156 -9.87 11.52 -3.86
N LEU A 157 -8.86 10.73 -4.27
CA LEU A 157 -7.91 10.10 -3.36
C LEU A 157 -7.05 11.14 -2.62
N VAL A 158 -6.56 12.16 -3.31
CA VAL A 158 -5.80 13.27 -2.69
C VAL A 158 -6.67 14.02 -1.69
N ALA A 159 -7.91 14.34 -2.06
CA ALA A 159 -8.84 15.03 -1.17
C ALA A 159 -9.17 14.21 0.09
N ALA A 160 -9.47 12.92 -0.07
CA ALA A 160 -9.77 12.02 1.05
C ALA A 160 -8.54 11.83 1.97
N ALA A 161 -7.35 11.63 1.40
CA ALA A 161 -6.11 11.52 2.15
C ALA A 161 -5.82 12.78 2.96
N ALA A 162 -5.98 13.97 2.36
CA ALA A 162 -5.82 15.25 3.05
C ALA A 162 -6.84 15.42 4.18
N ALA A 163 -8.11 15.11 3.94
CA ALA A 163 -9.16 15.14 4.94
C ALA A 163 -8.90 14.18 6.11
N GLY A 164 -8.35 12.99 5.83
CA GLY A 164 -7.94 11.98 6.81
C GLY A 164 -6.65 12.33 7.56
N GLY A 165 -5.97 13.43 7.20
CA GLY A 165 -4.77 13.90 7.89
C GLY A 165 -3.45 13.27 7.43
N THR A 166 -3.45 12.60 6.29
CA THR A 166 -2.23 12.06 5.64
C THR A 166 -1.18 13.17 5.43
N LYS A 167 0.07 12.86 5.70
CA LYS A 167 1.18 13.83 5.64
C LYS A 167 1.98 13.73 4.35
N TRP A 168 2.05 12.53 3.77
CA TRP A 168 2.90 12.28 2.61
C TRP A 168 2.20 11.39 1.59
N ILE A 169 2.25 11.82 0.34
CA ILE A 169 1.90 11.01 -0.83
C ILE A 169 3.21 10.54 -1.45
N ILE A 170 3.42 9.24 -1.48
CA ILE A 170 4.60 8.61 -2.08
C ILE A 170 4.17 8.02 -3.42
N VAL A 171 4.75 8.53 -4.50
CA VAL A 171 4.56 7.93 -5.83
C VAL A 171 5.37 6.66 -5.90
N GLU A 172 4.73 5.56 -6.23
CA GLU A 172 5.39 4.29 -6.49
C GLU A 172 4.91 3.69 -7.81
N GLN A 173 5.87 3.19 -8.57
CA GLN A 173 5.64 2.45 -9.81
C GLN A 173 6.79 1.45 -9.98
N ASP A 174 6.50 0.16 -9.85
CA ASP A 174 7.50 -0.91 -9.79
C ASP A 174 8.24 -1.03 -11.14
N GLU A 175 7.50 -0.95 -12.25
CA GLU A 175 8.06 -1.02 -13.59
C GLU A 175 7.63 0.17 -14.47
N PRO A 176 8.52 0.65 -15.33
CA PRO A 176 8.18 1.71 -16.28
C PRO A 176 7.17 1.20 -17.31
N SER A 177 6.37 2.09 -17.87
CA SER A 177 5.33 1.74 -18.83
C SER A 177 5.20 2.80 -19.93
N LEU A 178 4.36 2.54 -20.92
CA LEU A 178 4.10 3.47 -22.04
C LEU A 178 5.34 3.84 -22.86
N GLY A 179 6.37 2.99 -22.86
CA GLY A 179 7.64 3.26 -23.53
C GLY A 179 8.49 4.34 -22.85
N LEU A 180 8.14 4.75 -21.64
CA LEU A 180 8.85 5.75 -20.86
C LEU A 180 9.96 5.10 -20.02
N SER A 181 11.00 5.87 -19.71
CA SER A 181 12.00 5.50 -18.70
C SER A 181 11.43 5.64 -17.28
N ARG A 182 12.07 5.01 -16.28
CA ARG A 182 11.69 5.15 -14.86
C ARG A 182 11.64 6.61 -14.42
N PHE A 183 12.62 7.42 -14.86
CA PHE A 183 12.66 8.85 -14.54
C PHE A 183 11.46 9.61 -15.16
N GLU A 184 11.13 9.33 -16.43
CA GLU A 184 9.99 9.96 -17.09
C GLU A 184 8.67 9.55 -16.45
N CYS A 185 8.50 8.29 -16.05
CA CYS A 185 7.33 7.84 -15.29
C CYS A 185 7.18 8.62 -13.98
N ALA A 186 8.24 8.70 -13.19
CA ALA A 186 8.25 9.44 -11.92
C ALA A 186 7.95 10.93 -12.15
N LYS A 187 8.59 11.54 -13.16
CA LYS A 187 8.36 12.94 -13.50
C LYS A 187 6.91 13.21 -13.91
N ASN A 188 6.32 12.38 -14.79
CA ASN A 188 4.93 12.51 -15.20
C ASN A 188 3.99 12.44 -13.98
N SER A 189 4.21 11.49 -13.09
CA SER A 189 3.41 11.31 -11.87
C SER A 189 3.47 12.53 -10.94
N ILE A 190 4.65 13.06 -10.69
CA ILE A 190 4.84 14.24 -9.84
C ILE A 190 4.28 15.51 -10.48
N ASP A 191 4.47 15.69 -11.78
CA ASP A 191 3.91 16.85 -12.50
C ASP A 191 2.38 16.83 -12.45
N TYR A 192 1.76 15.66 -12.61
CA TYR A 192 0.32 15.50 -12.50
C TYR A 192 -0.19 15.83 -11.09
N LEU A 193 0.44 15.29 -10.04
CA LEU A 193 0.07 15.56 -8.66
C LEU A 193 0.26 17.02 -8.24
N LYS A 194 1.17 17.76 -8.88
CA LYS A 194 1.38 19.19 -8.65
C LYS A 194 0.40 20.09 -9.39
N ASP A 195 -0.40 19.55 -10.32
CA ASP A 195 -1.43 20.34 -11.02
C ASP A 195 -2.46 20.85 -10.00
N PRO A 196 -2.72 22.17 -9.93
CA PRO A 196 -3.71 22.75 -9.01
C PRO A 196 -5.13 22.21 -9.21
N LYS A 197 -5.44 21.56 -10.33
CA LYS A 197 -6.72 20.89 -10.55
C LYS A 197 -6.85 19.55 -9.83
N VAL A 198 -5.71 18.92 -9.52
CA VAL A 198 -5.61 17.64 -8.82
C VAL A 198 -5.45 17.87 -7.32
N ASN A 199 -4.64 18.87 -6.96
CA ASN A 199 -4.28 19.18 -5.58
C ASN A 199 -5.04 20.43 -5.12
N LYS A 200 -6.35 20.29 -4.92
CA LYS A 200 -7.25 21.37 -4.47
C LYS A 200 -7.50 21.34 -2.98
#